data_4665df9323c7654d01ffc4e80a8e58ab
#
_entry.id   4665df9323c7654d01ffc4e80a8e58ab
#
_cell.length_a   1.000
_cell.length_b   1.000
_cell.length_c   1.000
_cell.angle_alpha   90.00
_cell.angle_beta   90.00
_cell.angle_gamma   90.00
#
_symmetry.space_group_name_H-M   'P 1'
#
loop_
_entity.id
_entity.type
_entity.pdbx_description
1 polymer ?
#
loop_
_entity_poly.entity_id
_entity_poly.type
_entity_poly.pdbx_seq_one_letter_code
_entity_poly.pdbx_strand_id
1 'polypeptide(L)'
;MIMVASYCRVSTDKEDQANSFASQQRYFKEYINRQPDWELYRVYADEGLSGTTTKKRIEFNQMISDAKMGKFKIILTKEVSRFSRNILDTIGYTRELKTLGVGVLFLNDGINTLDSDAELRLSIMGSIAQEESRKTSTRVKWGQTRQMERGVVFGRSMLGYDVKGGKLTINPEGAELVRLIFYKYGVENKGTSIIAREMREAGFLTFSGNP
;
A
#
# COMPACT_ATOMS: atom_id res chain seq x y z
N MET A 1 9.87 -36.81 -6.67
CA MET A 1 10.33 -35.42 -6.54
C MET A 1 9.11 -34.50 -6.50
N ILE A 2 9.09 -33.58 -5.56
CA ILE A 2 8.01 -32.61 -5.35
C ILE A 2 8.45 -31.30 -6.04
N MET A 3 7.69 -30.86 -7.04
CA MET A 3 7.92 -29.58 -7.70
C MET A 3 7.57 -28.43 -6.76
N VAL A 4 8.47 -27.49 -6.61
CA VAL A 4 8.37 -26.35 -5.70
C VAL A 4 8.53 -25.05 -6.48
N ALA A 5 7.59 -24.12 -6.32
CA ALA A 5 7.71 -22.76 -6.80
C ALA A 5 8.20 -21.84 -5.68
N SER A 6 8.83 -20.72 -6.00
CA SER A 6 9.09 -19.68 -5.02
C SER A 6 8.52 -18.35 -5.49
N TYR A 7 8.05 -17.56 -4.53
CA TYR A 7 7.52 -16.23 -4.77
C TYR A 7 8.26 -15.17 -3.95
N CYS A 8 8.68 -14.11 -4.60
CA CYS A 8 9.30 -12.96 -3.97
C CYS A 8 8.70 -11.64 -4.46
N ARG A 9 8.71 -10.66 -3.57
CA ARG A 9 8.36 -9.28 -3.88
C ARG A 9 9.56 -8.39 -3.56
N VAL A 10 10.09 -7.74 -4.58
CA VAL A 10 11.29 -6.88 -4.48
C VAL A 10 10.91 -5.40 -4.40
N SER A 11 11.77 -4.58 -3.77
CA SER A 11 11.56 -3.13 -3.66
C SER A 11 11.79 -2.44 -5.02
N THR A 12 11.33 -1.18 -5.15
CA THR A 12 11.47 -0.38 -6.38
C THR A 12 12.79 0.37 -6.51
N ASP A 13 13.64 0.41 -5.47
CA ASP A 13 14.96 1.03 -5.54
C ASP A 13 15.93 0.16 -6.34
N LYS A 14 16.40 0.70 -7.47
CA LYS A 14 17.07 -0.08 -8.53
C LYS A 14 18.34 -0.81 -8.10
N GLU A 15 19.18 -0.22 -7.24
CA GLU A 15 20.42 -0.88 -6.79
C GLU A 15 20.16 -1.93 -5.71
N ASP A 16 19.27 -1.64 -4.77
CA ASP A 16 18.85 -2.61 -3.74
C ASP A 16 17.99 -3.73 -4.31
N GLN A 17 17.29 -3.49 -5.41
CA GLN A 17 16.39 -4.43 -6.06
C GLN A 17 17.16 -5.62 -6.67
N ALA A 18 18.20 -5.37 -7.47
CA ALA A 18 18.97 -6.42 -8.15
C ALA A 18 19.70 -7.31 -7.13
N ASN A 19 20.34 -6.71 -6.12
CA ASN A 19 21.02 -7.42 -5.05
C ASN A 19 20.06 -8.20 -4.16
N SER A 20 18.91 -7.61 -3.81
CA SER A 20 17.87 -8.25 -3.01
C SER A 20 17.22 -9.42 -3.76
N PHE A 21 16.96 -9.28 -5.06
CA PHE A 21 16.34 -10.33 -5.86
C PHE A 21 17.28 -11.53 -6.05
N ALA A 22 18.53 -11.30 -6.47
CA ALA A 22 19.52 -12.34 -6.65
C ALA A 22 19.81 -13.10 -5.33
N SER A 23 19.85 -12.36 -4.22
CA SER A 23 20.02 -12.92 -2.87
C SER A 23 18.83 -13.79 -2.47
N GLN A 24 17.60 -13.36 -2.71
CA GLN A 24 16.39 -14.15 -2.43
C GLN A 24 16.32 -15.40 -3.31
N GLN A 25 16.65 -15.29 -4.59
CA GLN A 25 16.69 -16.45 -5.49
C GLN A 25 17.70 -17.49 -5.03
N ARG A 26 18.90 -17.03 -4.64
CA ARG A 26 19.95 -17.92 -4.10
C ARG A 26 19.47 -18.62 -2.85
N TYR A 27 18.89 -17.87 -1.92
CA TYR A 27 18.35 -18.41 -0.67
C TYR A 27 17.30 -19.51 -0.91
N PHE A 28 16.31 -19.25 -1.82
CA PHE A 28 15.30 -20.27 -2.14
C PHE A 28 15.89 -21.50 -2.82
N LYS A 29 16.84 -21.33 -3.75
CA LYS A 29 17.54 -22.46 -4.38
C LYS A 29 18.30 -23.30 -3.36
N GLU A 30 19.05 -22.66 -2.46
CA GLU A 30 19.77 -23.36 -1.39
C GLU A 30 18.82 -24.08 -0.43
N TYR A 31 17.70 -23.44 -0.08
CA TYR A 31 16.69 -24.06 0.78
C TYR A 31 16.07 -25.30 0.13
N ILE A 32 15.72 -25.22 -1.15
CA ILE A 32 15.15 -26.34 -1.92
C ILE A 32 16.18 -27.46 -2.06
N ASN A 33 17.43 -27.14 -2.40
CA ASN A 33 18.49 -28.13 -2.60
C ASN A 33 18.86 -28.91 -1.31
N ARG A 34 18.54 -28.39 -0.13
CA ARG A 34 18.71 -29.11 1.15
C ARG A 34 17.64 -30.18 1.38
N GLN A 35 16.58 -30.17 0.59
CA GLN A 35 15.49 -31.13 0.68
C GLN A 35 15.66 -32.18 -0.42
N PRO A 36 15.90 -33.47 -0.10
CA PRO A 36 16.27 -34.48 -1.08
C PRO A 36 15.18 -34.77 -2.13
N ASP A 37 13.91 -34.53 -1.76
CA ASP A 37 12.77 -34.83 -2.62
C ASP A 37 12.19 -33.62 -3.36
N TRP A 38 12.83 -32.44 -3.26
CA TRP A 38 12.32 -31.22 -3.85
C TRP A 38 13.10 -30.81 -5.09
N GLU A 39 12.37 -30.24 -6.06
CA GLU A 39 12.92 -29.69 -7.29
C GLU A 39 12.28 -28.32 -7.57
N LEU A 40 13.11 -27.32 -7.90
CA LEU A 40 12.64 -25.97 -8.21
C LEU A 40 11.96 -25.93 -9.58
N TYR A 41 10.65 -25.67 -9.58
CA TYR A 41 9.90 -25.42 -10.81
C TYR A 41 10.23 -24.04 -11.41
N ARG A 42 9.96 -22.96 -10.65
CA ARG A 42 10.16 -21.56 -11.10
C ARG A 42 10.20 -20.60 -9.92
N VAL A 43 10.94 -19.48 -10.11
CA VAL A 43 10.88 -18.32 -9.22
C VAL A 43 9.99 -17.26 -9.85
N TYR A 44 8.94 -16.86 -9.17
CA TYR A 44 8.05 -15.76 -9.54
C TYR A 44 8.42 -14.52 -8.76
N ALA A 45 8.53 -13.37 -9.43
CA ALA A 45 8.92 -12.14 -8.77
C ALA A 45 8.14 -10.95 -9.29
N ASP A 46 7.46 -10.24 -8.39
CA ASP A 46 6.83 -8.97 -8.71
C ASP A 46 7.62 -7.80 -8.11
N GLU A 47 7.73 -6.71 -8.86
CA GLU A 47 8.25 -5.46 -8.33
C GLU A 47 7.27 -4.86 -7.32
N GLY A 48 7.80 -4.41 -6.18
CA GLY A 48 7.03 -3.78 -5.12
C GLY A 48 6.57 -2.38 -5.49
N LEU A 49 5.60 -2.25 -6.39
CA LEU A 49 4.99 -0.95 -6.69
C LEU A 49 4.30 -0.38 -5.46
N SER A 50 4.61 0.89 -5.16
CA SER A 50 3.98 1.64 -4.09
C SER A 50 2.46 1.77 -4.31
N GLY A 51 1.71 1.38 -3.36
CA GLY A 51 0.43 1.97 -2.93
C GLY A 51 -0.86 1.38 -3.46
N THR A 52 -1.22 1.28 -4.71
CA THR A 52 -2.66 1.33 -5.00
C THR A 52 -3.24 0.40 -6.06
N THR A 53 -2.48 -0.49 -6.69
CA THR A 53 -3.07 -1.27 -7.80
C THR A 53 -2.77 -2.76 -7.71
N THR A 54 -3.73 -3.54 -7.23
CA THR A 54 -3.77 -5.01 -7.27
C THR A 54 -3.66 -5.60 -8.69
N LYS A 55 -3.92 -4.79 -9.70
CA LYS A 55 -3.93 -5.21 -11.12
C LYS A 55 -2.56 -5.54 -11.73
N LYS A 56 -1.44 -5.29 -11.02
CA LYS A 56 -0.08 -5.45 -11.60
C LYS A 56 0.79 -6.53 -10.94
N ARG A 57 0.20 -7.50 -10.25
CA ARG A 57 0.95 -8.67 -9.75
C ARG A 57 0.93 -9.78 -10.82
N ILE A 58 1.60 -9.52 -11.92
CA ILE A 58 1.57 -10.42 -13.10
C ILE A 58 2.14 -11.79 -12.74
N GLU A 59 3.29 -11.80 -12.07
CA GLU A 59 3.97 -13.04 -11.69
C GLU A 59 3.21 -13.80 -10.58
N PHE A 60 2.61 -13.09 -9.64
CA PHE A 60 1.74 -13.74 -8.64
C PHE A 60 0.53 -14.41 -9.30
N ASN A 61 -0.15 -13.70 -10.20
CA ASN A 61 -1.31 -14.25 -10.90
C ASN A 61 -0.92 -15.44 -11.78
N GLN A 62 0.26 -15.37 -12.43
CA GLN A 62 0.79 -16.50 -13.19
C GLN A 62 1.09 -17.70 -12.28
N MET A 63 1.68 -17.46 -11.09
CA MET A 63 1.91 -18.50 -10.09
C MET A 63 0.62 -19.19 -9.66
N ILE A 64 -0.45 -18.42 -9.37
CA ILE A 64 -1.76 -18.99 -9.01
C ILE A 64 -2.34 -19.80 -10.18
N SER A 65 -2.22 -19.31 -11.42
CA SER A 65 -2.65 -20.06 -12.60
C SER A 65 -1.89 -21.38 -12.78
N ASP A 66 -0.57 -21.36 -12.60
CA ASP A 66 0.27 -22.54 -12.70
C ASP A 66 0.01 -23.55 -11.56
N ALA A 67 -0.34 -23.06 -10.37
CA ALA A 67 -0.80 -23.90 -9.25
C ALA A 67 -2.11 -24.63 -9.59
N LYS A 68 -3.08 -23.92 -10.20
CA LYS A 68 -4.33 -24.50 -10.69
C LYS A 68 -4.11 -25.58 -11.75
N MET A 69 -3.08 -25.46 -12.56
CA MET A 69 -2.66 -26.46 -13.53
C MET A 69 -1.87 -27.63 -12.91
N GLY A 70 -1.62 -27.61 -11.60
CA GLY A 70 -0.93 -28.68 -10.89
C GLY A 70 0.58 -28.76 -11.16
N LYS A 71 1.22 -27.68 -11.65
CA LYS A 71 2.63 -27.67 -12.04
C LYS A 71 3.60 -27.82 -10.86
N PHE A 72 3.17 -27.54 -9.65
CA PHE A 72 3.93 -27.70 -8.41
C PHE A 72 2.99 -27.97 -7.24
N LYS A 73 3.57 -28.40 -6.11
CA LYS A 73 2.80 -28.74 -4.89
C LYS A 73 3.12 -27.81 -3.71
N ILE A 74 4.19 -27.05 -3.79
CA ILE A 74 4.66 -26.15 -2.71
C ILE A 74 5.00 -24.80 -3.31
N ILE A 75 4.63 -23.75 -2.60
CA ILE A 75 5.07 -22.38 -2.84
C ILE A 75 5.92 -21.95 -1.63
N LEU A 76 7.15 -21.52 -1.89
CA LEU A 76 8.00 -20.91 -0.88
C LEU A 76 7.91 -19.38 -0.97
N THR A 77 7.74 -18.74 0.16
CA THR A 77 7.85 -17.28 0.28
C THR A 77 8.52 -16.93 1.61
N LYS A 78 9.16 -15.77 1.66
CA LYS A 78 9.94 -15.38 2.84
C LYS A 78 9.04 -15.17 4.06
N GLU A 79 7.94 -14.44 3.88
CA GLU A 79 7.02 -14.06 4.95
C GLU A 79 5.63 -13.75 4.41
N VAL A 80 4.62 -13.78 5.27
CA VAL A 80 3.22 -13.51 4.95
C VAL A 80 3.05 -12.13 4.29
N SER A 81 3.76 -11.11 4.78
CA SER A 81 3.70 -9.74 4.26
C SER A 81 4.16 -9.61 2.79
N ARG A 82 4.97 -10.57 2.31
CA ARG A 82 5.44 -10.61 0.92
C ARG A 82 4.47 -11.33 0.01
N PHE A 83 3.70 -12.28 0.55
CA PHE A 83 2.71 -13.03 -0.22
C PHE A 83 1.49 -12.17 -0.58
N SER A 84 0.91 -11.47 0.39
CA SER A 84 -0.17 -10.50 0.14
C SER A 84 -0.04 -9.26 1.04
N ARG A 85 -0.65 -8.14 0.63
CA ARG A 85 -0.70 -6.90 1.42
C ARG A 85 -1.75 -6.93 2.51
N ASN A 86 -2.78 -7.73 2.29
CA ASN A 86 -3.89 -7.92 3.22
C ASN A 86 -3.90 -9.37 3.68
N ILE A 87 -3.99 -9.57 4.97
CA ILE A 87 -4.04 -10.91 5.55
C ILE A 87 -5.28 -11.69 5.12
N LEU A 88 -6.41 -11.01 4.90
CA LEU A 88 -7.63 -11.65 4.42
C LEU A 88 -7.44 -12.23 3.01
N ASP A 89 -6.74 -11.51 2.14
CA ASP A 89 -6.38 -12.01 0.82
C ASP A 89 -5.44 -13.21 0.92
N THR A 90 -4.48 -13.17 1.87
CA THR A 90 -3.59 -14.31 2.12
C THR A 90 -4.38 -15.54 2.53
N ILE A 91 -5.31 -15.42 3.48
CA ILE A 91 -6.17 -16.53 3.92
C ILE A 91 -7.03 -17.05 2.75
N GLY A 92 -7.59 -16.16 1.94
CA GLY A 92 -8.35 -16.53 0.76
C GLY A 92 -7.53 -17.37 -0.23
N TYR A 93 -6.36 -16.87 -0.63
CA TYR A 93 -5.47 -17.59 -1.55
C TYR A 93 -4.94 -18.91 -0.96
N THR A 94 -4.58 -18.94 0.31
CA THR A 94 -4.06 -20.16 0.92
C THR A 94 -5.14 -21.24 1.07
N ARG A 95 -6.39 -20.87 1.32
CA ARG A 95 -7.54 -21.79 1.28
C ARG A 95 -7.72 -22.35 -0.12
N GLU A 96 -7.77 -21.50 -1.15
CA GLU A 96 -7.90 -21.92 -2.54
C GLU A 96 -6.77 -22.88 -2.94
N LEU A 97 -5.52 -22.55 -2.63
CA LEU A 97 -4.36 -23.38 -2.91
C LEU A 97 -4.43 -24.73 -2.16
N LYS A 98 -4.86 -24.72 -0.91
CA LYS A 98 -5.03 -25.93 -0.09
C LYS A 98 -6.06 -26.90 -0.71
N THR A 99 -7.15 -26.39 -1.29
CA THR A 99 -8.13 -27.23 -2.00
C THR A 99 -7.54 -27.90 -3.25
N LEU A 100 -6.50 -27.30 -3.85
CA LEU A 100 -5.74 -27.86 -4.97
C LEU A 100 -4.59 -28.80 -4.53
N GLY A 101 -4.42 -28.99 -3.23
CA GLY A 101 -3.31 -29.75 -2.65
C GLY A 101 -1.97 -29.05 -2.79
N VAL A 102 -1.97 -27.70 -2.86
CA VAL A 102 -0.76 -26.86 -2.91
C VAL A 102 -0.56 -26.16 -1.57
N GLY A 103 0.59 -26.41 -0.93
CA GLY A 103 0.99 -25.77 0.32
C GLY A 103 1.76 -24.45 0.07
N VAL A 104 1.60 -23.48 0.97
CA VAL A 104 2.45 -22.30 1.03
C VAL A 104 3.27 -22.31 2.30
N LEU A 105 4.58 -22.22 2.17
CA LEU A 105 5.53 -22.16 3.28
C LEU A 105 6.04 -20.72 3.46
N PHE A 106 5.67 -20.10 4.57
CA PHE A 106 6.17 -18.81 5.01
C PHE A 106 7.40 -19.03 5.90
N LEU A 107 8.60 -18.94 5.32
CA LEU A 107 9.83 -19.43 5.95
C LEU A 107 10.18 -18.68 7.24
N ASN A 108 10.09 -17.34 7.24
CA ASN A 108 10.39 -16.54 8.44
C ASN A 108 9.30 -16.64 9.51
N ASP A 109 8.05 -16.86 9.10
CA ASP A 109 6.92 -16.97 10.03
C ASP A 109 6.75 -18.40 10.55
N GLY A 110 7.47 -19.37 9.96
CA GLY A 110 7.40 -20.78 10.32
C GLY A 110 6.00 -21.38 10.12
N ILE A 111 5.26 -20.95 9.08
CA ILE A 111 3.91 -21.42 8.80
C ILE A 111 3.89 -22.23 7.51
N ASN A 112 3.35 -23.45 7.60
CA ASN A 112 3.00 -24.27 6.46
C ASN A 112 1.46 -24.34 6.36
N THR A 113 0.90 -23.88 5.27
CA THR A 113 -0.58 -23.78 5.12
C THR A 113 -1.29 -25.13 5.02
N LEU A 114 -0.57 -26.22 4.85
CA LEU A 114 -1.13 -27.57 4.91
C LEU A 114 -1.37 -28.04 6.35
N ASP A 115 -0.71 -27.43 7.33
CA ASP A 115 -0.91 -27.75 8.74
C ASP A 115 -2.32 -27.35 9.20
N SER A 116 -2.84 -28.04 10.19
CA SER A 116 -4.21 -27.85 10.68
C SER A 116 -4.40 -26.52 11.41
N ASP A 117 -3.35 -25.98 12.03
CA ASP A 117 -3.35 -24.74 12.82
C ASP A 117 -2.95 -23.49 12.00
N ALA A 118 -2.53 -23.67 10.75
CA ALA A 118 -1.98 -22.60 9.92
C ALA A 118 -2.96 -21.41 9.75
N GLU A 119 -4.23 -21.69 9.53
CA GLU A 119 -5.23 -20.65 9.36
C GLU A 119 -5.48 -19.86 10.65
N LEU A 120 -5.46 -20.54 11.80
CA LEU A 120 -5.53 -19.87 13.10
C LEU A 120 -4.34 -18.94 13.30
N ARG A 121 -3.13 -19.40 13.00
CA ARG A 121 -1.89 -18.60 13.11
C ARG A 121 -1.95 -17.37 12.19
N LEU A 122 -2.37 -17.53 10.94
CA LEU A 122 -2.56 -16.41 10.00
C LEU A 122 -3.62 -15.42 10.51
N SER A 123 -4.73 -15.90 11.07
CA SER A 123 -5.79 -15.05 11.62
C SER A 123 -5.32 -14.25 12.82
N ILE A 124 -4.54 -14.85 13.71
CA ILE A 124 -3.93 -14.16 14.87
C ILE A 124 -2.96 -13.07 14.38
N MET A 125 -2.07 -13.40 13.42
CA MET A 125 -1.15 -12.42 12.85
C MET A 125 -1.90 -11.24 12.22
N GLY A 126 -3.01 -11.52 11.52
CA GLY A 126 -3.85 -10.49 10.93
C GLY A 126 -4.48 -9.56 11.97
N SER A 127 -4.96 -10.13 13.07
CA SER A 127 -5.55 -9.36 14.18
C SER A 127 -4.51 -8.46 14.85
N ILE A 128 -3.29 -8.95 15.05
CA ILE A 128 -2.17 -8.17 15.61
C ILE A 128 -1.80 -7.02 14.68
N ALA A 129 -1.61 -7.28 13.38
CA ALA A 129 -1.26 -6.27 12.39
C ALA A 129 -2.34 -5.17 12.27
N GLN A 130 -3.61 -5.54 12.34
CA GLN A 130 -4.73 -4.60 12.33
C GLN A 130 -4.72 -3.71 13.58
N GLU A 131 -4.50 -4.30 14.75
CA GLU A 131 -4.43 -3.57 16.01
C GLU A 131 -3.23 -2.61 16.06
N GLU A 132 -2.07 -3.01 15.56
CA GLU A 132 -0.89 -2.14 15.43
C GLU A 132 -1.16 -0.94 14.51
N SER A 133 -1.81 -1.19 13.37
CA SER A 133 -2.21 -0.13 12.43
C SER A 133 -3.20 0.85 13.09
N ARG A 134 -4.19 0.34 13.83
CA ARG A 134 -5.14 1.15 14.60
C ARG A 134 -4.45 2.01 15.65
N LYS A 135 -3.56 1.42 16.45
CA LYS A 135 -2.78 2.12 17.47
C LYS A 135 -1.92 3.22 16.88
N THR A 136 -1.23 2.94 15.77
CA THR A 136 -0.41 3.91 15.06
C THR A 136 -1.25 5.09 14.56
N SER A 137 -2.38 4.82 13.91
CA SER A 137 -3.31 5.85 13.45
C SER A 137 -3.82 6.73 14.62
N THR A 138 -4.17 6.11 15.75
CA THR A 138 -4.62 6.83 16.95
C THR A 138 -3.51 7.72 17.51
N ARG A 139 -2.27 7.23 17.60
CA ARG A 139 -1.11 8.02 18.07
C ARG A 139 -0.83 9.21 17.17
N VAL A 140 -0.87 9.01 15.84
CA VAL A 140 -0.67 10.09 14.87
C VAL A 140 -1.75 11.15 15.00
N LYS A 141 -3.03 10.75 15.05
CA LYS A 141 -4.16 11.67 15.25
C LYS A 141 -4.03 12.45 16.57
N TRP A 142 -3.71 11.77 17.65
CA TRP A 142 -3.49 12.42 18.94
C TRP A 142 -2.36 13.45 18.88
N GLY A 143 -1.21 13.10 18.27
CA GLY A 143 -0.09 14.01 18.08
C GLY A 143 -0.46 15.24 17.24
N GLN A 144 -1.19 15.04 16.14
CA GLN A 144 -1.70 16.12 15.30
C GLN A 144 -2.66 17.04 16.08
N THR A 145 -3.61 16.47 16.82
CA THR A 145 -4.54 17.25 17.65
C THR A 145 -3.79 18.13 18.66
N ARG A 146 -2.80 17.57 19.36
CA ARG A 146 -1.99 18.34 20.32
C ARG A 146 -1.18 19.48 19.67
N GLN A 147 -0.72 19.27 18.46
CA GLN A 147 -0.03 20.36 17.71
C GLN A 147 -1.04 21.41 17.21
N MET A 148 -2.23 21.00 16.76
CA MET A 148 -3.30 21.94 16.39
C MET A 148 -3.75 22.80 17.58
N GLU A 149 -3.88 22.23 18.78
CA GLU A 149 -4.17 22.94 20.02
C GLU A 149 -3.10 24.02 20.37
N ARG A 150 -1.87 23.79 19.93
CA ARG A 150 -0.74 24.76 20.05
C ARG A 150 -0.70 25.77 18.90
N GLY A 151 -1.70 25.78 18.01
CA GLY A 151 -1.79 26.67 16.85
C GLY A 151 -0.97 26.23 15.63
N VAL A 152 -0.47 24.99 15.60
CA VAL A 152 0.20 24.48 14.41
C VAL A 152 -0.83 24.13 13.34
N VAL A 153 -0.68 24.70 12.17
CA VAL A 153 -1.53 24.45 11.00
C VAL A 153 -0.91 23.36 10.14
N PHE A 154 -1.67 22.27 9.96
CA PHE A 154 -1.32 21.20 9.02
C PHE A 154 -2.00 21.46 7.69
N GLY A 155 -1.28 21.25 6.59
CA GLY A 155 -1.84 21.38 5.27
C GLY A 155 -0.98 22.20 4.33
N ARG A 156 -1.54 22.51 3.20
CA ARG A 156 -0.90 23.35 2.17
C ARG A 156 -1.46 24.77 2.27
N SER A 157 -0.71 25.74 1.73
CA SER A 157 -1.22 27.08 1.49
C SER A 157 -2.53 27.01 0.68
N MET A 158 -3.44 27.93 0.93
CA MET A 158 -4.73 28.06 0.25
C MET A 158 -4.93 29.52 -0.18
N LEU A 159 -5.95 29.77 -0.98
CA LEU A 159 -6.22 31.12 -1.44
C LEU A 159 -6.36 32.09 -0.24
N GLY A 160 -5.56 33.16 -0.25
CA GLY A 160 -5.50 34.16 0.81
C GLY A 160 -4.65 33.80 2.01
N TYR A 161 -4.08 32.60 2.07
CA TYR A 161 -3.25 32.19 3.19
C TYR A 161 -2.05 31.34 2.76
N ASP A 162 -0.88 31.67 3.32
CA ASP A 162 0.34 30.88 3.21
C ASP A 162 0.58 30.07 4.48
N VAL A 163 0.92 28.80 4.32
CA VAL A 163 1.34 27.91 5.42
C VAL A 163 2.86 27.70 5.32
N LYS A 164 3.60 28.21 6.28
CA LYS A 164 5.05 28.03 6.41
C LYS A 164 5.41 27.63 7.84
N GLY A 165 6.16 26.53 8.01
CA GLY A 165 6.61 26.08 9.34
C GLY A 165 5.46 25.82 10.32
N GLY A 166 4.29 25.38 9.83
CA GLY A 166 3.10 25.15 10.67
C GLY A 166 2.38 26.42 11.11
N LYS A 167 2.72 27.59 10.56
CA LYS A 167 2.05 28.86 10.83
C LYS A 167 1.26 29.31 9.61
N LEU A 168 0.08 29.86 9.86
CA LEU A 168 -0.79 30.47 8.84
C LEU A 168 -0.50 31.97 8.80
N THR A 169 -0.16 32.49 7.63
CA THR A 169 0.04 33.92 7.38
C THR A 169 -0.89 34.39 6.26
N ILE A 170 -1.41 35.61 6.37
CA ILE A 170 -2.24 36.17 5.31
C ILE A 170 -1.36 36.48 4.10
N ASN A 171 -1.78 35.99 2.94
CA ASN A 171 -1.22 36.39 1.65
C ASN A 171 -2.04 37.59 1.14
N PRO A 172 -1.45 38.80 1.03
CA PRO A 172 -2.22 40.01 0.72
C PRO A 172 -2.99 39.94 -0.61
N GLU A 173 -2.34 39.44 -1.66
CA GLU A 173 -2.94 39.35 -3.00
C GLU A 173 -4.15 38.39 -3.00
N GLY A 174 -3.96 37.19 -2.44
CA GLY A 174 -5.04 36.23 -2.34
C GLY A 174 -6.14 36.64 -1.37
N ALA A 175 -5.83 37.43 -0.32
CA ALA A 175 -6.79 37.88 0.67
C ALA A 175 -7.82 38.85 0.07
N GLU A 176 -7.42 39.71 -0.88
CA GLU A 176 -8.36 40.60 -1.58
C GLU A 176 -9.39 39.81 -2.37
N LEU A 177 -8.96 38.78 -3.08
CA LEU A 177 -9.84 37.91 -3.83
C LEU A 177 -10.80 37.15 -2.90
N VAL A 178 -10.31 36.65 -1.78
CA VAL A 178 -11.15 35.95 -0.77
C VAL A 178 -12.22 36.91 -0.24
N ARG A 179 -11.88 38.18 0.12
CA ARG A 179 -12.84 39.19 0.58
C ARG A 179 -13.89 39.47 -0.48
N LEU A 180 -13.48 39.60 -1.74
CA LEU A 180 -14.41 39.81 -2.86
C LEU A 180 -15.40 38.65 -3.02
N ILE A 181 -14.91 37.41 -2.93
CA ILE A 181 -15.75 36.20 -2.99
C ILE A 181 -16.79 36.21 -1.86
N PHE A 182 -16.36 36.49 -0.63
CA PHE A 182 -17.26 36.56 0.53
C PHE A 182 -18.25 37.70 0.43
N TYR A 183 -17.87 38.87 -0.10
CA TYR A 183 -18.78 40.00 -0.35
C TYR A 183 -19.86 39.61 -1.36
N LYS A 184 -19.48 39.03 -2.50
CA LYS A 184 -20.44 38.59 -3.52
C LYS A 184 -21.40 37.52 -2.99
N TYR A 185 -20.92 36.62 -2.16
CA TYR A 185 -21.77 35.59 -1.57
C TYR A 185 -22.69 36.14 -0.47
N GLY A 186 -22.15 36.91 0.49
CA GLY A 186 -22.88 37.32 1.71
C GLY A 186 -23.68 38.60 1.53
N VAL A 187 -23.26 39.53 0.64
CA VAL A 187 -23.93 40.83 0.44
C VAL A 187 -24.72 40.84 -0.86
N GLU A 188 -24.11 40.37 -1.97
CA GLU A 188 -24.80 40.33 -3.26
C GLU A 188 -25.71 39.09 -3.42
N ASN A 189 -25.73 38.18 -2.46
CA ASN A 189 -26.54 36.94 -2.48
C ASN A 189 -26.32 36.09 -3.74
N LYS A 190 -25.13 36.11 -4.31
CA LYS A 190 -24.79 35.32 -5.50
C LYS A 190 -24.44 33.89 -5.15
N GLY A 191 -24.91 32.93 -5.94
CA GLY A 191 -24.54 31.52 -5.80
C GLY A 191 -23.08 31.27 -6.19
N THR A 192 -22.46 30.26 -5.60
CA THR A 192 -21.02 29.90 -5.79
C THR A 192 -20.66 29.71 -7.28
N SER A 193 -21.54 29.12 -8.08
CA SER A 193 -21.31 28.90 -9.52
C SER A 193 -21.27 30.23 -10.32
N ILE A 194 -22.10 31.22 -9.92
CA ILE A 194 -22.10 32.55 -10.53
C ILE A 194 -20.81 33.28 -10.17
N ILE A 195 -20.41 33.24 -8.88
CA ILE A 195 -19.18 33.86 -8.40
C ILE A 195 -17.98 33.27 -9.13
N ALA A 196 -17.89 31.93 -9.24
CA ALA A 196 -16.80 31.26 -9.93
C ALA A 196 -16.69 31.68 -11.40
N ARG A 197 -17.82 31.83 -12.10
CA ARG A 197 -17.84 32.34 -13.47
C ARG A 197 -17.35 33.79 -13.56
N GLU A 198 -17.87 34.68 -12.71
CA GLU A 198 -17.46 36.09 -12.68
C GLU A 198 -15.95 36.23 -12.36
N MET A 199 -15.41 35.42 -11.45
CA MET A 199 -13.98 35.43 -11.15
C MET A 199 -13.14 34.98 -12.33
N ARG A 200 -13.58 33.95 -13.05
CA ARG A 200 -12.91 33.48 -14.27
C ARG A 200 -12.95 34.51 -15.39
N GLU A 201 -14.11 35.13 -15.63
CA GLU A 201 -14.29 36.21 -16.63
C GLU A 201 -13.41 37.43 -16.29
N ALA A 202 -13.21 37.71 -15.00
CA ALA A 202 -12.32 38.76 -14.52
C ALA A 202 -10.82 38.37 -14.55
N GLY A 203 -10.48 37.18 -15.02
CA GLY A 203 -9.10 36.72 -15.18
C GLY A 203 -8.43 36.23 -13.90
N PHE A 204 -9.16 35.99 -12.81
CA PHE A 204 -8.59 35.41 -11.61
C PHE A 204 -8.31 33.93 -11.80
N LEU A 205 -7.13 33.52 -11.30
CA LEU A 205 -6.69 32.10 -11.33
C LEU A 205 -7.03 31.44 -9.99
N THR A 206 -7.26 30.13 -10.04
CA THR A 206 -7.35 29.30 -8.83
C THR A 206 -5.99 29.25 -8.13
N PHE A 207 -5.95 28.77 -6.87
CA PHE A 207 -4.70 28.59 -6.12
C PHE A 207 -3.68 27.69 -6.86
N SER A 208 -4.13 26.77 -7.71
CA SER A 208 -3.30 25.91 -8.56
C SER A 208 -2.90 26.53 -9.89
N GLY A 209 -3.25 27.78 -10.15
CA GLY A 209 -2.89 28.49 -11.38
C GLY A 209 -3.78 28.16 -12.59
N ASN A 210 -4.89 27.47 -12.39
CA ASN A 210 -5.88 27.20 -13.44
C ASN A 210 -6.95 28.30 -13.44
N PRO A 211 -7.54 28.65 -14.63
CA PRO A 211 -8.65 29.57 -14.70
C PRO A 211 -9.97 29.02 -14.16
#